data_fb321671665792f999d3bc0d7a7948f0
#
_entry.id   fb321671665792f999d3bc0d7a7948f0
#
_cell.length_a   1.000
_cell.length_b   1.000
_cell.length_c   1.000
_cell.angle_alpha   90.00
_cell.angle_beta   90.00
_cell.angle_gamma   90.00
#
_symmetry.space_group_name_H-M   'P 1'
#
loop_
_entity.id
_entity.type
_entity.pdbx_description
1 polymer ?
#
loop_
_entity_poly.entity_id
_entity_poly.type
_entity_poly.pdbx_seq_one_letter_code
_entity_poly.pdbx_strand_id
1 'polypeptide(L)'
;PQAVSKWECGLSCPSVENLCVISEILDVSIDTLIGENSDSEKMMIGIDGGGTKTEFVLFSESGRILNRIVLDGCNPNTVGMEEAMNILQLGIDTLMKIKGKISGIFVGAAGLDSGNNTSKIKKMLKEKYPKVKIQCENDIYNVIACGKNLDRCVAAISGTGMIIYANQNGNLKHFGGRGYLLDKGGSGYHIGRDAICAAQDARDGIGEHTILTDLVEEKLGNTVWESIQDIYSKNQSYIASFT
;
A
#
# COMPACT_ATOMS: atom_id res chain seq x y z
N PRO A 1 -9.87 39.13 -9.08
CA PRO A 1 -9.30 37.98 -9.86
C PRO A 1 -7.78 37.87 -9.70
N GLN A 2 -7.02 38.97 -9.89
CA GLN A 2 -5.54 38.89 -9.84
C GLN A 2 -4.98 38.61 -8.45
N ALA A 3 -5.59 39.09 -7.38
CA ALA A 3 -5.15 38.85 -6.01
C ALA A 3 -5.32 37.36 -5.63
N VAL A 4 -6.50 36.79 -5.90
CA VAL A 4 -6.80 35.39 -5.63
C VAL A 4 -5.85 34.44 -6.37
N SER A 5 -5.61 34.70 -7.65
CA SER A 5 -4.66 33.91 -8.44
C SER A 5 -3.23 33.93 -7.87
N LYS A 6 -2.78 35.07 -7.31
CA LYS A 6 -1.47 35.14 -6.63
C LYS A 6 -1.45 34.32 -5.33
N TRP A 7 -2.56 34.24 -4.60
CA TRP A 7 -2.68 33.43 -3.40
C TRP A 7 -2.67 31.94 -3.72
N GLU A 8 -3.43 31.54 -4.75
CA GLU A 8 -3.47 30.15 -5.24
C GLU A 8 -2.09 29.66 -5.73
N CYS A 9 -1.30 30.58 -6.33
CA CYS A 9 0.07 30.25 -6.77
C CYS A 9 1.15 30.42 -5.69
N GLY A 10 0.78 30.78 -4.46
CA GLY A 10 1.74 31.01 -3.37
C GLY A 10 2.63 32.24 -3.52
N LEU A 11 2.30 33.15 -4.47
CA LEU A 11 3.08 34.37 -4.76
C LEU A 11 2.82 35.51 -3.76
N SER A 12 1.72 35.46 -3.02
CA SER A 12 1.40 36.36 -1.92
C SER A 12 0.38 35.70 -0.97
N CYS A 13 0.23 36.27 0.23
CA CYS A 13 -0.81 35.86 1.19
C CYS A 13 -1.95 36.88 1.22
N PRO A 14 -3.21 36.48 1.53
CA PRO A 14 -4.30 37.40 1.82
C PRO A 14 -3.97 38.30 3.02
N SER A 15 -4.44 39.53 3.00
CA SER A 15 -4.42 40.37 4.21
C SER A 15 -5.41 39.84 5.25
N VAL A 16 -5.28 40.27 6.52
CA VAL A 16 -6.18 39.87 7.62
C VAL A 16 -7.63 40.22 7.29
N GLU A 17 -7.86 41.41 6.70
CA GLU A 17 -9.21 41.85 6.31
C GLU A 17 -9.80 40.92 5.25
N ASN A 18 -8.99 40.49 4.26
CA ASN A 18 -9.44 39.52 3.24
C ASN A 18 -9.71 38.16 3.86
N LEU A 19 -8.92 37.71 4.84
CA LEU A 19 -9.16 36.45 5.55
C LEU A 19 -10.48 36.51 6.34
N CYS A 20 -10.81 37.60 6.97
CA CYS A 20 -12.11 37.78 7.63
C CYS A 20 -13.28 37.66 6.66
N VAL A 21 -13.22 38.34 5.52
CA VAL A 21 -14.26 38.28 4.48
C VAL A 21 -14.41 36.89 3.91
N ILE A 22 -13.29 36.18 3.63
CA ILE A 22 -13.29 34.82 3.10
C ILE A 22 -13.86 33.84 4.13
N SER A 23 -13.52 34.03 5.42
CA SER A 23 -14.04 33.25 6.55
C SER A 23 -15.57 33.35 6.64
N GLU A 24 -16.13 34.56 6.53
CA GLU A 24 -17.56 34.79 6.52
C GLU A 24 -18.27 34.20 5.31
N ILE A 25 -17.69 34.36 4.08
CA ILE A 25 -18.28 33.84 2.85
C ILE A 25 -18.31 32.31 2.82
N LEU A 26 -17.25 31.67 3.34
CA LEU A 26 -17.10 30.21 3.32
C LEU A 26 -17.63 29.52 4.57
N ASP A 27 -18.08 30.28 5.56
CA ASP A 27 -18.54 29.81 6.88
C ASP A 27 -17.50 28.88 7.55
N VAL A 28 -16.23 29.32 7.53
CA VAL A 28 -15.10 28.59 8.15
C VAL A 28 -14.30 29.57 9.02
N SER A 29 -13.64 29.08 10.08
CA SER A 29 -12.80 29.94 10.90
C SER A 29 -11.55 30.42 10.16
N ILE A 30 -11.00 31.57 10.55
CA ILE A 30 -9.74 32.10 10.04
C ILE A 30 -8.61 31.09 10.26
N ASP A 31 -8.58 30.42 11.44
CA ASP A 31 -7.59 29.38 11.75
C ASP A 31 -7.64 28.23 10.75
N THR A 32 -8.84 27.86 10.29
CA THR A 32 -9.02 26.86 9.23
C THR A 32 -8.44 27.36 7.89
N LEU A 33 -8.63 28.65 7.56
CA LEU A 33 -8.13 29.24 6.32
C LEU A 33 -6.60 29.36 6.26
N ILE A 34 -5.98 29.68 7.38
CA ILE A 34 -4.51 29.85 7.47
C ILE A 34 -3.80 28.50 7.73
N GLY A 35 -4.57 27.41 7.84
CA GLY A 35 -4.02 26.08 8.08
C GLY A 35 -3.50 25.86 9.51
N GLU A 36 -3.79 26.77 10.44
CA GLU A 36 -3.62 26.50 11.86
C GLU A 36 -4.70 25.50 12.29
N ASN A 37 -4.34 24.22 12.19
CA ASN A 37 -5.15 23.18 12.82
C ASN A 37 -5.14 23.47 14.32
N SER A 38 -6.34 23.56 14.91
CA SER A 38 -6.47 23.58 16.35
C SER A 38 -5.54 22.49 16.93
N ASP A 39 -4.75 22.81 17.93
CA ASP A 39 -3.90 21.84 18.68
C ASP A 39 -4.70 20.65 19.23
N SER A 40 -5.97 20.56 18.91
CA SER A 40 -6.96 19.58 19.34
C SER A 40 -7.31 18.50 18.29
N GLU A 41 -7.02 18.69 16.99
CA GLU A 41 -7.36 17.67 15.99
C GLU A 41 -6.46 16.46 16.19
N LYS A 42 -7.08 15.30 16.45
CA LYS A 42 -6.37 14.06 16.60
C LYS A 42 -5.85 13.61 15.23
N MET A 43 -4.61 13.19 15.21
CA MET A 43 -3.99 12.59 14.02
C MET A 43 -3.82 11.10 14.20
N MET A 44 -3.78 10.40 13.10
CA MET A 44 -3.57 8.95 13.03
C MET A 44 -2.53 8.63 11.96
N ILE A 45 -1.80 7.53 12.16
CA ILE A 45 -0.89 6.97 11.16
C ILE A 45 -1.51 5.66 10.66
N GLY A 46 -1.72 5.58 9.34
CA GLY A 46 -2.02 4.36 8.62
C GLY A 46 -0.77 3.84 7.93
N ILE A 47 -0.54 2.52 8.01
CA ILE A 47 0.62 1.88 7.42
C ILE A 47 0.15 0.73 6.53
N ASP A 48 0.62 0.74 5.28
CA ASP A 48 0.43 -0.33 4.30
C ASP A 48 1.80 -0.97 4.01
N GLY A 49 2.03 -2.13 4.62
CA GLY A 49 3.31 -2.81 4.59
C GLY A 49 3.32 -4.00 3.62
N GLY A 50 4.07 -3.86 2.53
CA GLY A 50 4.29 -4.94 1.56
C GLY A 50 5.64 -5.63 1.69
N GLY A 51 5.91 -6.55 0.77
CA GLY A 51 7.22 -7.22 0.64
C GLY A 51 8.29 -6.33 -0.01
N THR A 52 7.90 -5.35 -0.81
CA THR A 52 8.81 -4.49 -1.59
C THR A 52 8.87 -3.07 -1.05
N LYS A 53 7.75 -2.54 -0.56
CA LYS A 53 7.62 -1.19 -0.03
C LYS A 53 6.66 -1.15 1.13
N THR A 54 6.81 -0.13 1.98
CA THR A 54 5.89 0.20 3.08
C THR A 54 5.51 1.66 2.96
N GLU A 55 4.23 1.93 2.90
CA GLU A 55 3.67 3.27 2.84
C GLU A 55 3.12 3.67 4.20
N PHE A 56 3.44 4.90 4.62
CA PHE A 56 2.98 5.50 5.86
C PHE A 56 2.23 6.79 5.53
N VAL A 57 1.02 6.92 6.04
CA VAL A 57 0.18 8.09 5.83
C VAL A 57 -0.20 8.68 7.17
N LEU A 58 0.14 9.94 7.39
CA LEU A 58 -0.36 10.74 8.49
C LEU A 58 -1.62 11.47 8.05
N PHE A 59 -2.71 11.31 8.77
CA PHE A 59 -3.99 11.95 8.46
C PHE A 59 -4.70 12.41 9.71
N SER A 60 -5.55 13.42 9.55
CA SER A 60 -6.38 13.96 10.62
C SER A 60 -7.66 13.12 10.83
N GLU A 61 -8.35 13.36 11.95
CA GLU A 61 -9.64 12.72 12.25
C GLU A 61 -10.71 13.01 11.17
N SER A 62 -10.59 14.15 10.48
CA SER A 62 -11.44 14.52 9.33
C SER A 62 -11.10 13.76 8.03
N GLY A 63 -10.04 12.96 8.02
CA GLY A 63 -9.57 12.21 6.85
C GLY A 63 -8.63 13.01 5.93
N ARG A 64 -8.20 14.21 6.31
CA ARG A 64 -7.25 14.99 5.52
C ARG A 64 -5.85 14.39 5.65
N ILE A 65 -5.21 14.09 4.51
CA ILE A 65 -3.83 13.62 4.47
C ILE A 65 -2.89 14.81 4.76
N LEU A 66 -2.06 14.64 5.80
CA LEU A 66 -1.12 15.65 6.26
C LEU A 66 0.30 15.38 5.78
N ASN A 67 0.68 14.11 5.67
CA ASN A 67 1.97 13.69 5.12
C ASN A 67 1.91 12.24 4.65
N ARG A 68 2.84 11.87 3.75
CA ARG A 68 2.99 10.54 3.21
C ARG A 68 4.47 10.25 2.97
N ILE A 69 4.94 9.11 3.41
CA ILE A 69 6.30 8.63 3.16
C ILE A 69 6.27 7.17 2.72
N VAL A 70 7.25 6.76 1.94
CA VAL A 70 7.43 5.39 1.48
C VAL A 70 8.83 4.94 1.85
N LEU A 71 8.94 3.77 2.47
CA LEU A 71 10.19 3.09 2.83
C LEU A 71 10.21 1.69 2.21
N ASP A 72 11.30 0.95 2.45
CA ASP A 72 11.44 -0.44 2.03
C ASP A 72 10.37 -1.36 2.63
N GLY A 73 10.21 -2.57 2.06
CA GLY A 73 9.20 -3.53 2.50
C GLY A 73 9.44 -4.03 3.93
N CYS A 74 8.37 -4.10 4.73
CA CYS A 74 8.43 -4.52 6.13
C CYS A 74 7.83 -5.91 6.40
N ASN A 75 7.69 -6.78 5.38
CA ASN A 75 7.20 -8.14 5.57
C ASN A 75 8.20 -8.96 6.39
N PRO A 76 7.88 -9.37 7.65
CA PRO A 76 8.83 -10.05 8.53
C PRO A 76 9.23 -11.44 8.01
N ASN A 77 8.45 -12.05 7.12
CA ASN A 77 8.80 -13.32 6.50
C ASN A 77 9.86 -13.16 5.39
N THR A 78 10.07 -11.94 4.89
CA THR A 78 11.04 -11.63 3.82
C THR A 78 12.30 -11.00 4.39
N VAL A 79 12.15 -9.94 5.21
CA VAL A 79 13.28 -9.16 5.71
C VAL A 79 13.72 -9.56 7.13
N GLY A 80 12.95 -10.41 7.80
CA GLY A 80 13.14 -10.75 9.21
C GLY A 80 12.46 -9.76 10.17
N MET A 81 12.25 -10.20 11.41
CA MET A 81 11.49 -9.44 12.42
C MET A 81 12.19 -8.14 12.84
N GLU A 82 13.52 -8.18 12.98
CA GLU A 82 14.31 -7.03 13.40
C GLU A 82 14.25 -5.90 12.37
N GLU A 83 14.51 -6.21 11.10
CA GLU A 83 14.47 -5.23 10.03
C GLU A 83 13.05 -4.70 9.78
N ALA A 84 12.03 -5.56 9.83
CA ALA A 84 10.64 -5.12 9.75
C ALA A 84 10.31 -4.09 10.84
N MET A 85 10.79 -4.29 12.08
CA MET A 85 10.61 -3.34 13.17
C MET A 85 11.39 -2.05 12.96
N ASN A 86 12.63 -2.10 12.44
CA ASN A 86 13.42 -0.92 12.12
C ASN A 86 12.69 -0.02 11.11
N ILE A 87 12.17 -0.61 10.03
CA ILE A 87 11.42 0.09 9.00
C ILE A 87 10.15 0.73 9.59
N LEU A 88 9.36 -0.02 10.36
CA LEU A 88 8.15 0.49 10.99
C LEU A 88 8.44 1.65 11.94
N GLN A 89 9.47 1.51 12.78
CA GLN A 89 9.85 2.55 13.72
C GLN A 89 10.38 3.81 13.02
N LEU A 90 11.21 3.65 12.00
CA LEU A 90 11.74 4.78 11.22
C LEU A 90 10.60 5.60 10.59
N GLY A 91 9.62 4.93 9.98
CA GLY A 91 8.48 5.59 9.37
C GLY A 91 7.59 6.30 10.39
N ILE A 92 7.26 5.63 11.50
CA ILE A 92 6.46 6.21 12.59
C ILE A 92 7.18 7.41 13.21
N ASP A 93 8.46 7.26 13.59
CA ASP A 93 9.24 8.33 14.21
C ASP A 93 9.40 9.54 13.28
N THR A 94 9.48 9.30 11.97
CA THR A 94 9.54 10.39 10.96
C THR A 94 8.25 11.20 10.95
N LEU A 95 7.09 10.54 10.95
CA LEU A 95 5.80 11.22 10.97
C LEU A 95 5.48 11.86 12.33
N MET A 96 5.98 11.29 13.43
CA MET A 96 5.81 11.85 14.79
C MET A 96 6.56 13.17 15.00
N LYS A 97 7.49 13.55 14.13
CA LYS A 97 8.14 14.88 14.18
C LYS A 97 7.21 16.01 13.74
N ILE A 98 6.11 15.69 13.07
CA ILE A 98 5.11 16.69 12.65
C ILE A 98 4.33 17.13 13.86
N LYS A 99 4.16 18.46 14.00
CA LYS A 99 3.45 19.05 15.15
C LYS A 99 2.00 18.56 15.21
N GLY A 100 1.59 18.05 16.36
CA GLY A 100 0.22 17.62 16.65
C GLY A 100 0.19 16.34 17.49
N LYS A 101 -1.01 15.90 17.89
CA LYS A 101 -1.20 14.74 18.77
C LYS A 101 -1.59 13.50 17.97
N ILE A 102 -0.67 12.55 17.85
CA ILE A 102 -0.98 11.24 17.27
C ILE A 102 -1.72 10.39 18.31
N SER A 103 -2.96 10.01 18.00
CA SER A 103 -3.87 9.25 18.85
C SER A 103 -3.90 7.76 18.54
N GLY A 104 -3.57 7.39 17.31
CA GLY A 104 -3.62 6.00 16.85
C GLY A 104 -2.64 5.69 15.74
N ILE A 105 -2.22 4.42 15.68
CA ILE A 105 -1.43 3.83 14.62
C ILE A 105 -2.11 2.53 14.21
N PHE A 106 -2.41 2.38 12.92
CA PHE A 106 -2.85 1.13 12.33
C PHE A 106 -1.75 0.60 11.40
N VAL A 107 -1.36 -0.65 11.61
CA VAL A 107 -0.39 -1.36 10.78
C VAL A 107 -1.12 -2.49 10.07
N GLY A 108 -1.36 -2.35 8.76
CA GLY A 108 -1.79 -3.42 7.89
C GLY A 108 -0.59 -3.88 7.07
N ALA A 109 -0.03 -5.06 7.35
CA ALA A 109 1.17 -5.50 6.66
C ALA A 109 1.15 -6.98 6.29
N ALA A 110 1.70 -7.27 5.09
CA ALA A 110 1.89 -8.64 4.62
C ALA A 110 2.75 -9.44 5.61
N GLY A 111 2.40 -10.71 5.81
CA GLY A 111 3.14 -11.62 6.68
C GLY A 111 2.86 -11.46 8.18
N LEU A 112 1.96 -10.55 8.58
CA LEU A 112 1.58 -10.40 9.99
C LEU A 112 0.74 -11.58 10.49
N ASP A 113 -0.03 -12.23 9.66
CA ASP A 113 -0.83 -13.41 9.98
C ASP A 113 0.00 -14.71 10.11
N SER A 114 1.28 -14.68 9.77
CA SER A 114 2.17 -15.82 9.90
C SER A 114 2.61 -16.03 11.36
N GLY A 115 2.28 -17.18 11.91
CA GLY A 115 2.66 -17.54 13.27
C GLY A 115 2.14 -16.53 14.31
N ASN A 116 3.05 -15.88 15.04
CA ASN A 116 2.72 -14.88 16.07
C ASN A 116 3.26 -13.48 15.75
N ASN A 117 3.53 -13.18 14.46
CA ASN A 117 4.12 -11.93 14.04
C ASN A 117 3.30 -10.70 14.44
N THR A 118 1.96 -10.74 14.24
CA THR A 118 1.04 -9.67 14.69
C THR A 118 1.23 -9.34 16.17
N SER A 119 1.23 -10.36 17.03
CA SER A 119 1.35 -10.16 18.47
C SER A 119 2.71 -9.61 18.88
N LYS A 120 3.78 -10.08 18.25
CA LYS A 120 5.16 -9.60 18.50
C LYS A 120 5.30 -8.12 18.10
N ILE A 121 4.95 -7.76 16.86
CA ILE A 121 5.05 -6.38 16.36
C ILE A 121 4.18 -5.46 17.19
N LYS A 122 2.94 -5.83 17.47
CA LYS A 122 2.03 -5.05 18.32
C LYS A 122 2.60 -4.80 19.71
N LYS A 123 3.21 -5.81 20.33
CA LYS A 123 3.86 -5.69 21.63
C LYS A 123 5.04 -4.71 21.58
N MET A 124 5.96 -4.90 20.65
CA MET A 124 7.15 -4.04 20.47
C MET A 124 6.78 -2.58 20.20
N LEU A 125 5.79 -2.33 19.34
CA LEU A 125 5.29 -0.98 19.07
C LEU A 125 4.62 -0.37 20.29
N LYS A 126 3.84 -1.12 21.07
CA LYS A 126 3.22 -0.63 22.32
C LYS A 126 4.24 -0.27 23.39
N GLU A 127 5.33 -1.03 23.47
CA GLU A 127 6.42 -0.74 24.41
C GLU A 127 7.11 0.58 24.04
N LYS A 128 7.31 0.84 22.74
CA LYS A 128 7.95 2.08 22.26
C LYS A 128 7.00 3.28 22.28
N TYR A 129 5.72 3.09 21.96
CA TYR A 129 4.71 4.16 21.88
C TYR A 129 3.55 3.93 22.88
N PRO A 130 3.80 3.94 24.20
CA PRO A 130 2.81 3.50 25.20
C PRO A 130 1.57 4.38 25.28
N LYS A 131 1.65 5.65 24.82
CA LYS A 131 0.55 6.62 24.85
C LYS A 131 -0.33 6.60 23.59
N VAL A 132 0.02 5.79 22.59
CA VAL A 132 -0.67 5.71 21.31
C VAL A 132 -1.48 4.42 21.23
N LYS A 133 -2.71 4.49 20.71
CA LYS A 133 -3.51 3.29 20.43
C LYS A 133 -2.94 2.58 19.21
N ILE A 134 -2.54 1.31 19.34
CA ILE A 134 -1.91 0.55 18.25
C ILE A 134 -2.75 -0.67 17.90
N GLN A 135 -3.03 -0.81 16.62
CA GLN A 135 -3.62 -2.00 16.03
C GLN A 135 -2.72 -2.49 14.89
N CYS A 136 -2.52 -3.81 14.86
CA CYS A 136 -1.74 -4.49 13.83
C CYS A 136 -2.58 -5.62 13.26
N GLU A 137 -2.68 -5.72 11.94
CA GLU A 137 -3.45 -6.72 11.21
C GLU A 137 -2.71 -7.08 9.91
N ASN A 138 -3.16 -8.11 9.21
CA ASN A 138 -2.70 -8.38 7.86
C ASN A 138 -3.07 -7.22 6.90
N ASP A 139 -2.30 -7.04 5.81
CA ASP A 139 -2.50 -5.99 4.79
C ASP A 139 -3.89 -6.00 4.16
N ILE A 140 -4.56 -7.15 4.12
CA ILE A 140 -5.94 -7.25 3.60
C ILE A 140 -6.93 -6.34 4.33
N TYR A 141 -6.68 -6.03 5.61
CA TYR A 141 -7.56 -5.14 6.35
C TYR A 141 -7.51 -3.70 5.84
N ASN A 142 -6.39 -3.27 5.20
CA ASN A 142 -6.33 -1.99 4.48
C ASN A 142 -7.32 -1.99 3.32
N VAL A 143 -7.39 -3.10 2.57
CA VAL A 143 -8.29 -3.25 1.42
C VAL A 143 -9.75 -3.39 1.86
N ILE A 144 -10.02 -4.18 2.90
CA ILE A 144 -11.37 -4.32 3.47
C ILE A 144 -11.91 -2.96 3.95
N ALA A 145 -11.06 -2.16 4.58
CA ALA A 145 -11.44 -0.84 5.09
C ALA A 145 -11.83 0.17 3.98
N CYS A 146 -11.40 -0.06 2.73
CA CYS A 146 -11.86 0.74 1.58
C CYS A 146 -13.30 0.40 1.14
N GLY A 147 -13.88 -0.70 1.62
CA GLY A 147 -15.22 -1.15 1.28
C GLY A 147 -16.32 -0.37 2.00
N LYS A 148 -17.48 -0.21 1.34
CA LYS A 148 -18.66 0.45 1.95
C LYS A 148 -19.33 -0.40 3.02
N ASN A 149 -19.21 -1.72 2.95
CA ASN A 149 -19.80 -2.65 3.90
C ASN A 149 -18.74 -3.63 4.39
N LEU A 150 -18.24 -3.37 5.61
CA LEU A 150 -17.17 -4.16 6.20
C LEU A 150 -17.63 -5.56 6.63
N ASP A 151 -18.93 -5.74 6.92
CA ASP A 151 -19.48 -7.01 7.38
C ASP A 151 -19.77 -8.00 6.25
N ARG A 152 -19.94 -7.48 5.03
CA ARG A 152 -20.17 -8.27 3.82
C ARG A 152 -19.34 -7.71 2.67
N CYS A 153 -18.15 -8.24 2.50
CA CYS A 153 -17.27 -7.82 1.42
C CYS A 153 -16.40 -8.97 0.92
N VAL A 154 -15.94 -8.80 -0.31
CA VAL A 154 -14.86 -9.60 -0.88
C VAL A 154 -13.75 -8.61 -1.21
N ALA A 155 -12.55 -8.90 -0.72
CA ALA A 155 -11.36 -8.15 -1.00
C ALA A 155 -10.36 -9.05 -1.72
N ALA A 156 -9.74 -8.55 -2.78
CA ALA A 156 -8.73 -9.27 -3.55
C ALA A 156 -7.47 -8.43 -3.64
N ILE A 157 -6.33 -9.04 -3.35
CA ILE A 157 -5.02 -8.50 -3.63
C ILE A 157 -4.43 -9.35 -4.75
N SER A 158 -4.12 -8.71 -5.89
CA SER A 158 -3.47 -9.33 -7.04
C SER A 158 -2.26 -8.50 -7.42
N GLY A 159 -1.09 -9.02 -7.13
CA GLY A 159 0.23 -8.51 -7.48
C GLY A 159 1.08 -9.66 -8.02
N THR A 160 2.33 -9.80 -7.61
CA THR A 160 3.18 -10.97 -7.91
C THR A 160 2.51 -12.28 -7.50
N GLY A 161 1.87 -12.32 -6.33
CA GLY A 161 0.95 -13.35 -5.85
C GLY A 161 -0.50 -12.90 -5.89
N MET A 162 -1.43 -13.76 -5.47
CA MET A 162 -2.86 -13.45 -5.38
C MET A 162 -3.48 -14.07 -4.14
N ILE A 163 -4.32 -13.29 -3.46
CA ILE A 163 -5.15 -13.76 -2.35
C ILE A 163 -6.50 -13.04 -2.36
N ILE A 164 -7.55 -13.78 -2.05
CA ILE A 164 -8.91 -13.26 -1.92
C ILE A 164 -9.40 -13.52 -0.51
N TYR A 165 -10.04 -12.53 0.08
CA TYR A 165 -10.72 -12.65 1.36
C TYR A 165 -12.21 -12.35 1.19
N ALA A 166 -13.03 -13.18 1.80
CA ALA A 166 -14.47 -12.94 1.92
C ALA A 166 -14.80 -12.75 3.40
N ASN A 167 -15.38 -11.61 3.74
CA ASN A 167 -15.93 -11.36 5.08
C ASN A 167 -17.45 -11.49 5.04
N GLN A 168 -17.98 -12.30 5.94
CA GLN A 168 -19.40 -12.45 6.16
C GLN A 168 -19.70 -12.38 7.65
N ASN A 169 -20.20 -11.22 8.11
CA ASN A 169 -20.56 -10.96 9.51
C ASN A 169 -19.39 -11.25 10.50
N GLY A 170 -18.19 -10.76 10.17
CA GLY A 170 -16.99 -10.98 10.97
C GLY A 170 -16.29 -12.32 10.76
N ASN A 171 -16.88 -13.23 9.98
CA ASN A 171 -16.23 -14.49 9.58
C ASN A 171 -15.39 -14.25 8.32
N LEU A 172 -14.09 -14.07 8.52
CA LEU A 172 -13.13 -13.87 7.43
C LEU A 172 -12.61 -15.23 6.94
N LYS A 173 -12.81 -15.51 5.66
CA LYS A 173 -12.25 -16.68 4.97
C LYS A 173 -11.33 -16.21 3.86
N HIS A 174 -10.19 -16.88 3.67
CA HIS A 174 -9.29 -16.60 2.56
C HIS A 174 -9.28 -17.73 1.53
N PHE A 175 -9.02 -17.35 0.28
CA PHE A 175 -8.90 -18.24 -0.87
C PHE A 175 -7.65 -17.87 -1.64
N GLY A 176 -6.84 -18.84 -2.02
CA GLY A 176 -5.51 -18.60 -2.59
C GLY A 176 -4.48 -18.20 -1.52
N GLY A 177 -3.45 -17.48 -1.94
CA GLY A 177 -2.35 -17.07 -1.06
C GLY A 177 -1.42 -18.20 -0.64
N ARG A 178 -1.43 -19.32 -1.39
CA ARG A 178 -0.58 -20.50 -1.14
C ARG A 178 0.74 -20.46 -1.92
N GLY A 179 0.96 -19.36 -2.64
CA GLY A 179 2.14 -19.18 -3.48
C GLY A 179 1.97 -19.71 -4.91
N TYR A 180 2.88 -19.29 -5.78
CA TYR A 180 2.80 -19.50 -7.23
C TYR A 180 2.75 -20.97 -7.69
N LEU A 181 3.21 -21.89 -6.86
CA LEU A 181 3.18 -23.34 -7.18
C LEU A 181 1.82 -23.98 -6.90
N LEU A 182 1.10 -23.49 -5.88
CA LEU A 182 -0.12 -24.13 -5.38
C LEU A 182 -1.39 -23.38 -5.74
N ASP A 183 -1.28 -22.09 -6.03
CA ASP A 183 -2.42 -21.28 -6.50
C ASP A 183 -2.69 -21.55 -7.98
N LYS A 184 -3.97 -21.47 -8.36
CA LYS A 184 -4.42 -21.89 -9.71
C LYS A 184 -4.48 -20.75 -10.73
N GLY A 185 -4.15 -19.52 -10.35
CA GLY A 185 -4.22 -18.38 -11.27
C GLY A 185 -4.50 -17.05 -10.56
N GLY A 186 -4.69 -15.99 -11.35
CA GLY A 186 -5.11 -14.67 -10.89
C GLY A 186 -4.02 -13.77 -10.33
N SER A 187 -2.75 -14.18 -10.36
CA SER A 187 -1.61 -13.34 -9.99
C SER A 187 -0.81 -12.91 -11.21
N GLY A 188 -0.01 -11.85 -11.07
CA GLY A 188 0.93 -11.43 -12.10
C GLY A 188 1.88 -12.55 -12.50
N TYR A 189 2.36 -13.37 -11.55
CA TYR A 189 3.15 -14.55 -11.88
C TYR A 189 2.44 -15.49 -12.86
N HIS A 190 1.18 -15.81 -12.61
CA HIS A 190 0.42 -16.73 -13.49
C HIS A 190 0.19 -16.10 -14.86
N ILE A 191 -0.18 -14.84 -14.92
CA ILE A 191 -0.42 -14.12 -16.19
C ILE A 191 0.89 -14.06 -17.00
N GLY A 192 1.99 -13.66 -16.36
CA GLY A 192 3.29 -13.57 -17.03
C GLY A 192 3.81 -14.93 -17.49
N ARG A 193 3.66 -15.98 -16.66
CA ARG A 193 3.96 -17.35 -17.06
C ARG A 193 3.14 -17.78 -18.27
N ASP A 194 1.85 -17.54 -18.24
CA ASP A 194 0.95 -17.96 -19.32
C ASP A 194 1.24 -17.16 -20.61
N ALA A 195 1.66 -15.90 -20.51
CA ALA A 195 2.13 -15.12 -21.65
C ALA A 195 3.41 -15.71 -22.28
N ILE A 196 4.39 -16.09 -21.45
CA ILE A 196 5.62 -16.75 -21.92
C ILE A 196 5.31 -18.09 -22.57
N CYS A 197 4.43 -18.90 -21.96
CA CYS A 197 4.01 -20.18 -22.54
C CYS A 197 3.28 -19.99 -23.88
N ALA A 198 2.35 -19.05 -23.95
CA ALA A 198 1.62 -18.77 -25.21
C ALA A 198 2.56 -18.30 -26.34
N ALA A 199 3.58 -17.49 -26.01
CA ALA A 199 4.60 -17.09 -26.98
C ALA A 199 5.38 -18.28 -27.52
N GLN A 200 5.79 -19.20 -26.64
CA GLN A 200 6.50 -20.43 -27.06
C GLN A 200 5.60 -21.37 -27.85
N ASP A 201 4.37 -21.61 -27.38
CA ASP A 201 3.41 -22.50 -28.07
C ASP A 201 3.11 -22.03 -29.50
N ALA A 202 2.99 -20.71 -29.70
CA ALA A 202 2.84 -20.13 -31.04
C ALA A 202 4.06 -20.36 -31.92
N ARG A 203 5.27 -20.29 -31.36
CA ARG A 203 6.53 -20.59 -32.06
C ARG A 203 6.62 -22.06 -32.47
N ASP A 204 6.19 -22.95 -31.58
CA ASP A 204 6.23 -24.40 -31.80
C ASP A 204 5.10 -24.86 -32.73
N GLY A 205 4.18 -24.00 -33.12
CA GLY A 205 3.04 -24.30 -33.99
C GLY A 205 1.95 -25.16 -33.31
N ILE A 206 1.95 -25.25 -31.98
CA ILE A 206 0.92 -25.92 -31.18
C ILE A 206 -0.12 -24.95 -30.59
N GLY A 207 0.22 -23.67 -30.52
CA GLY A 207 -0.66 -22.60 -30.13
C GLY A 207 -1.11 -21.69 -31.29
N GLU A 208 -2.10 -20.84 -31.05
CA GLU A 208 -2.52 -19.83 -32.02
C GLU A 208 -1.46 -18.71 -32.13
N HIS A 209 -1.38 -18.11 -33.34
CA HIS A 209 -0.51 -16.94 -33.55
C HIS A 209 -0.96 -15.79 -32.63
N THR A 210 -0.03 -15.19 -31.91
CA THR A 210 -0.32 -14.16 -30.93
C THR A 210 0.74 -13.05 -30.93
N ILE A 211 0.33 -11.81 -30.67
CA ILE A 211 1.23 -10.68 -30.46
C ILE A 211 2.13 -10.86 -29.22
N LEU A 212 1.73 -11.73 -28.30
CA LEU A 212 2.54 -12.04 -27.10
C LEU A 212 3.92 -12.57 -27.47
N THR A 213 4.06 -13.23 -28.62
CA THR A 213 5.37 -13.72 -29.10
C THR A 213 6.34 -12.55 -29.24
N ASP A 214 5.94 -11.50 -29.95
CA ASP A 214 6.81 -10.32 -30.18
C ASP A 214 7.09 -9.57 -28.87
N LEU A 215 6.08 -9.35 -28.04
CA LEU A 215 6.23 -8.63 -26.78
C LEU A 215 7.11 -9.35 -25.75
N VAL A 216 6.96 -10.66 -25.65
CA VAL A 216 7.76 -11.49 -24.73
C VAL A 216 9.21 -11.53 -25.19
N GLU A 217 9.46 -11.74 -26.48
CA GLU A 217 10.80 -11.81 -27.04
C GLU A 217 11.51 -10.45 -27.04
N GLU A 218 10.80 -9.36 -27.29
CA GLU A 218 11.34 -7.99 -27.11
C GLU A 218 11.82 -7.80 -25.67
N LYS A 219 11.04 -8.20 -24.70
CA LYS A 219 11.38 -8.08 -23.28
C LYS A 219 12.54 -9.01 -22.86
N LEU A 220 12.61 -10.19 -23.40
CA LEU A 220 13.70 -11.14 -23.16
C LEU A 220 15.00 -10.75 -23.89
N GLY A 221 14.89 -10.03 -25.02
CA GLY A 221 15.99 -9.76 -25.93
C GLY A 221 16.38 -10.96 -26.81
N ASN A 222 15.67 -12.09 -26.69
CA ASN A 222 15.89 -13.34 -27.38
C ASN A 222 14.59 -14.15 -27.47
N THR A 223 14.59 -15.28 -28.18
CA THR A 223 13.49 -16.24 -28.14
C THR A 223 13.30 -16.81 -26.72
N VAL A 224 12.09 -17.28 -26.42
CA VAL A 224 11.81 -17.92 -25.13
C VAL A 224 12.73 -19.13 -24.93
N TRP A 225 12.96 -19.94 -25.99
CA TRP A 225 13.82 -21.13 -25.95
C TRP A 225 15.25 -20.79 -25.54
N GLU A 226 15.85 -19.78 -26.14
CA GLU A 226 17.22 -19.33 -25.83
C GLU A 226 17.32 -18.71 -24.43
N SER A 227 16.21 -18.20 -23.90
CA SER A 227 16.12 -17.53 -22.58
C SER A 227 15.75 -18.49 -21.44
N ILE A 228 15.51 -19.78 -21.68
CA ILE A 228 15.03 -20.73 -20.67
C ILE A 228 15.87 -20.72 -19.39
N GLN A 229 17.20 -20.83 -19.51
CA GLN A 229 18.09 -20.87 -18.34
C GLN A 229 18.03 -19.55 -17.55
N ASP A 230 17.95 -18.40 -18.23
CA ASP A 230 17.79 -17.11 -17.58
C ASP A 230 16.45 -17.01 -16.88
N ILE A 231 15.36 -17.38 -17.52
CA ILE A 231 14.01 -17.41 -16.93
C ILE A 231 13.99 -18.24 -15.64
N TYR A 232 14.55 -19.45 -15.64
CA TYR A 232 14.58 -20.32 -14.45
C TYR A 232 15.52 -19.83 -13.36
N SER A 233 16.48 -18.97 -13.66
CA SER A 233 17.36 -18.34 -12.68
C SER A 233 16.71 -17.18 -11.93
N LYS A 234 15.61 -16.62 -12.44
CA LYS A 234 14.92 -15.45 -11.90
C LYS A 234 13.88 -15.83 -10.84
N ASN A 235 13.50 -14.84 -10.04
CA ASN A 235 12.44 -14.97 -9.05
C ASN A 235 11.03 -14.77 -9.65
N GLN A 236 10.01 -15.01 -8.83
CA GLN A 236 8.59 -14.86 -9.21
C GLN A 236 8.26 -13.44 -9.73
N SER A 237 8.88 -12.41 -9.16
CA SER A 237 8.60 -11.02 -9.55
C SER A 237 9.06 -10.72 -10.97
N TYR A 238 10.13 -11.37 -11.43
CA TYR A 238 10.56 -11.28 -12.80
C TYR A 238 9.51 -11.84 -13.76
N ILE A 239 9.02 -13.05 -13.49
CA ILE A 239 7.96 -13.67 -14.31
C ILE A 239 6.68 -12.79 -14.26
N ALA A 240 6.29 -12.30 -13.07
CA ALA A 240 5.16 -11.41 -12.93
C ALA A 240 5.33 -10.09 -13.70
N SER A 241 6.54 -9.69 -14.05
CA SER A 241 6.76 -8.45 -14.81
C SER A 241 6.35 -8.55 -16.28
N PHE A 242 5.98 -9.74 -16.77
CA PHE A 242 5.44 -9.95 -18.13
C PHE A 242 3.92 -9.70 -18.23
N THR A 243 3.31 -9.08 -17.21
CA THR A 243 1.89 -8.69 -17.20
C THR A 243 1.67 -7.27 -17.68
#